data_5d63ec73492594d79a4de553c792f677
#
_entry.id   5d63ec73492594d79a4de553c792f677
#
_cell.length_a   1.000
_cell.length_b   1.000
_cell.length_c   1.000
_cell.angle_alpha   90.00
_cell.angle_beta   90.00
_cell.angle_gamma   90.00
#
_symmetry.space_group_name_H-M   'P 1'
#
loop_
_entity.id
_entity.type
_entity.pdbx_description
1 polymer ?
#
loop_
_entity_poly.entity_id
_entity_poly.type
_entity_poly.pdbx_seq_one_letter_code
_entity_poly.pdbx_strand_id
1 'polypeptide(L)'
;IELLNRLFAKQERLAIARQELQALETERRHFEREIGVSGYKIALRKTGNIPRLTRLWFDLQRFAEDAALHSGFFGNMRVKFRWIAIRLRSQQLLKGLSRNFFRRDLSAIVSDLQAAIYNARLKALRTEIAELEAYITSQNAEEQTKHLSEWSMQYLKNTLHRKYGVDHPKPIFLSTDLYFKAQEVLNEYPVVLSTTFSARSSLSPETIYDYVIMDEASQVSVETGALALSCARNAVIVGDSMQLPNVVTPEAQLKLDEIAGQFPIPQSYDCARNSFLESVCRTIPGVPQTLLKEHYRCHPKIIDFCNQKFYGGNLVIMTRDNGETDVVCALK
;
A
#
# COMPACT_ATOMS: atom_id res chain seq x y z
N ILE A 1 -12.96 19.08 8.21
CA ILE A 1 -12.78 18.10 7.11
C ILE A 1 -11.52 18.46 6.29
N GLU A 2 -11.37 19.69 5.79
CA GLU A 2 -10.21 20.08 4.96
C GLU A 2 -8.86 19.95 5.68
N LEU A 3 -8.79 20.34 6.97
CA LEU A 3 -7.59 20.17 7.79
C LEU A 3 -7.24 18.68 7.99
N LEU A 4 -8.23 17.84 8.25
CA LEU A 4 -8.08 16.39 8.38
C LEU A 4 -7.54 15.78 7.08
N ASN A 5 -8.12 16.12 5.94
CA ASN A 5 -7.66 15.63 4.64
C ASN A 5 -6.20 16.04 4.37
N ARG A 6 -5.80 17.26 4.74
CA ARG A 6 -4.40 17.71 4.63
C ARG A 6 -3.48 16.92 5.57
N LEU A 7 -3.91 16.62 6.79
CA LEU A 7 -3.15 15.82 7.75
C LEU A 7 -2.95 14.39 7.24
N PHE A 8 -4.00 13.73 6.76
CA PHE A 8 -3.90 12.38 6.19
C PHE A 8 -2.96 12.35 4.99
N ALA A 9 -3.07 13.29 4.06
CA ALA A 9 -2.16 13.38 2.92
C ALA A 9 -0.70 13.57 3.34
N LYS A 10 -0.42 14.31 4.43
CA LYS A 10 0.93 14.48 4.97
C LYS A 10 1.43 13.24 5.69
N GLN A 11 0.57 12.52 6.40
CA GLN A 11 0.91 11.24 7.03
C GLN A 11 1.21 10.16 6.00
N GLU A 12 0.41 10.05 4.95
CA GLU A 12 0.65 9.15 3.82
C GLU A 12 2.00 9.47 3.16
N ARG A 13 2.26 10.74 2.83
CA ARG A 13 3.54 11.15 2.24
C ARG A 13 4.73 10.85 3.17
N LEU A 14 4.59 11.02 4.47
CA LEU A 14 5.61 10.70 5.46
C LEU A 14 5.93 9.19 5.45
N ALA A 15 4.90 8.34 5.41
CA ALA A 15 5.09 6.90 5.34
C ALA A 15 5.83 6.48 4.05
N ILE A 16 5.42 7.02 2.91
CA ILE A 16 6.07 6.79 1.60
C ILE A 16 7.53 7.27 1.65
N ALA A 17 7.81 8.46 2.17
CA ALA A 17 9.16 9.00 2.24
C ALA A 17 10.09 8.16 3.14
N ARG A 18 9.56 7.59 4.24
CA ARG A 18 10.31 6.66 5.09
C ARG A 18 10.61 5.34 4.37
N GLN A 19 9.66 4.80 3.62
CA GLN A 19 9.87 3.61 2.81
C GLN A 19 10.90 3.84 1.70
N GLU A 20 10.81 4.96 0.98
CA GLU A 20 11.81 5.38 -0.02
C GLU A 20 13.20 5.54 0.59
N LEU A 21 13.30 6.10 1.81
CA LEU A 21 14.56 6.25 2.53
C LEU A 21 15.19 4.89 2.85
N GLN A 22 14.41 3.95 3.38
CA GLN A 22 14.88 2.62 3.74
C GLN A 22 15.33 1.82 2.50
N ALA A 23 14.59 1.88 1.41
CA ALA A 23 14.95 1.25 0.14
C ALA A 23 16.27 1.82 -0.40
N LEU A 24 16.41 3.15 -0.39
CA LEU A 24 17.60 3.83 -0.88
C LEU A 24 18.84 3.56 0.00
N GLU A 25 18.68 3.45 1.33
CA GLU A 25 19.76 3.08 2.24
C GLU A 25 20.22 1.63 2.02
N THR A 26 19.30 0.73 1.67
CA THR A 26 19.60 -0.65 1.34
C THR A 26 20.36 -0.74 0.01
N GLU A 27 19.86 -0.07 -1.02
CA GLU A 27 20.51 0.01 -2.33
C GLU A 27 21.92 0.60 -2.23
N ARG A 28 22.08 1.68 -1.47
CA ARG A 28 23.39 2.28 -1.21
C ARG A 28 24.35 1.30 -0.52
N ARG A 29 23.89 0.53 0.48
CA ARG A 29 24.75 -0.46 1.16
C ARG A 29 25.24 -1.56 0.23
N HIS A 30 24.40 -2.03 -0.70
CA HIS A 30 24.83 -2.97 -1.74
C HIS A 30 25.85 -2.36 -2.68
N PHE A 31 25.59 -1.15 -3.16
CA PHE A 31 26.53 -0.41 -4.00
C PHE A 31 27.91 -0.22 -3.33
N GLU A 32 27.96 0.16 -2.05
CA GLU A 32 29.20 0.34 -1.30
C GLU A 32 29.98 -0.97 -1.09
N ARG A 33 29.29 -2.10 -1.00
CA ARG A 33 29.93 -3.44 -0.87
C ARG A 33 30.55 -3.91 -2.19
N GLU A 34 29.89 -3.67 -3.31
CA GLU A 34 30.32 -4.18 -4.61
C GLU A 34 31.45 -3.34 -5.23
N ILE A 35 31.41 -2.02 -5.07
CA ILE A 35 32.32 -1.10 -5.80
C ILE A 35 33.43 -0.57 -4.89
N GLY A 36 33.30 -0.73 -3.58
CA GLY A 36 34.22 -0.15 -2.59
C GLY A 36 33.95 1.35 -2.35
N VAL A 37 34.37 1.85 -1.18
CA VAL A 37 34.20 3.26 -0.83
C VAL A 37 35.27 4.06 -1.53
N SER A 38 34.90 4.87 -2.52
CA SER A 38 35.77 5.88 -3.08
C SER A 38 36.12 6.92 -2.01
N GLY A 39 37.43 7.24 -1.86
CA GLY A 39 37.90 8.24 -0.92
C GLY A 39 37.51 9.69 -1.30
N TYR A 40 36.84 9.91 -2.41
CA TYR A 40 36.45 11.24 -2.90
C TYR A 40 35.13 11.71 -2.29
N LYS A 41 35.16 12.78 -1.53
CA LYS A 41 33.95 13.44 -0.97
C LYS A 41 33.43 14.50 -1.96
N ILE A 42 32.62 14.05 -2.93
CA ILE A 42 31.92 14.93 -3.85
C ILE A 42 30.52 15.18 -3.30
N ALA A 43 30.04 16.40 -3.38
CA ALA A 43 28.69 16.77 -2.96
C ALA A 43 27.99 17.64 -4.00
N LEU A 44 26.67 17.50 -4.10
CA LEU A 44 25.83 18.35 -4.93
C LEU A 44 25.78 19.77 -4.34
N ARG A 45 25.85 20.80 -5.20
CA ARG A 45 25.79 22.21 -4.77
C ARG A 45 24.42 22.60 -4.23
N LYS A 46 23.34 22.10 -4.88
CA LYS A 46 21.94 22.35 -4.52
C LYS A 46 21.15 21.06 -4.70
N THR A 47 20.30 20.69 -3.74
CA THR A 47 19.46 19.50 -3.78
C THR A 47 18.51 19.47 -4.98
N GLY A 48 17.97 20.61 -5.39
CA GLY A 48 17.13 20.71 -6.59
C GLY A 48 17.83 20.33 -7.92
N ASN A 49 19.14 20.11 -7.90
CA ASN A 49 19.91 19.67 -9.08
C ASN A 49 20.06 18.14 -9.19
N ILE A 50 19.41 17.35 -8.34
CA ILE A 50 19.46 15.87 -8.39
C ILE A 50 19.12 15.33 -9.79
N PRO A 51 18.03 15.75 -10.48
CA PRO A 51 17.73 15.24 -11.83
C PRO A 51 18.80 15.55 -12.86
N ARG A 52 19.46 16.73 -12.74
CA ARG A 52 20.57 17.13 -13.62
C ARG A 52 21.82 16.29 -13.37
N LEU A 53 22.10 15.95 -12.11
CA LEU A 53 23.21 15.06 -11.73
C LEU A 53 22.95 13.64 -12.22
N THR A 54 21.73 13.11 -12.09
CA THR A 54 21.36 11.80 -12.61
C THR A 54 21.52 11.75 -14.12
N ARG A 55 21.08 12.78 -14.86
CA ARG A 55 21.29 12.88 -16.30
C ARG A 55 22.79 12.91 -16.67
N LEU A 56 23.58 13.67 -15.92
CA LEU A 56 25.04 13.73 -16.11
C LEU A 56 25.69 12.35 -15.92
N TRP A 57 25.23 11.59 -14.93
CA TRP A 57 25.70 10.23 -14.66
C TRP A 57 25.38 9.28 -15.83
N PHE A 58 24.16 9.31 -16.38
CA PHE A 58 23.78 8.56 -17.58
C PHE A 58 24.61 8.99 -18.81
N ASP A 59 24.83 10.29 -19.01
CA ASP A 59 25.67 10.80 -20.11
C ASP A 59 27.11 10.28 -20.00
N LEU A 60 27.62 10.12 -18.77
CA LEU A 60 28.94 9.58 -18.51
C LEU A 60 29.03 8.07 -18.73
N GLN A 61 28.01 7.30 -18.33
CA GLN A 61 27.96 5.87 -18.62
C GLN A 61 27.96 5.60 -20.13
N ARG A 62 27.09 6.26 -20.89
CA ARG A 62 27.07 6.18 -22.35
C ARG A 62 28.38 6.61 -22.98
N PHE A 63 29.03 7.62 -22.39
CA PHE A 63 30.36 8.05 -22.84
C PHE A 63 31.39 6.94 -22.64
N ALA A 64 31.35 6.20 -21.53
CA ALA A 64 32.23 5.08 -21.24
C ALA A 64 32.08 3.94 -22.25
N GLU A 65 30.85 3.62 -22.61
CA GLU A 65 30.51 2.60 -23.60
C GLU A 65 30.98 3.01 -25.01
N ASP A 66 30.67 4.26 -25.42
CA ASP A 66 31.08 4.81 -26.73
C ASP A 66 32.61 4.89 -26.88
N ALA A 67 33.32 5.26 -25.81
CA ALA A 67 34.79 5.39 -25.82
C ALA A 67 35.50 4.03 -25.99
N ALA A 68 34.86 2.95 -25.50
CA ALA A 68 35.37 1.59 -25.68
C ALA A 68 35.17 1.05 -27.12
N LEU A 69 34.18 1.57 -27.85
CA LEU A 69 33.80 1.08 -29.19
C LEU A 69 34.48 1.84 -30.36
N HIS A 70 34.93 3.07 -30.16
CA HIS A 70 35.38 3.96 -31.25
C HIS A 70 36.88 4.30 -31.17
N SER A 71 37.71 3.59 -31.93
CA SER A 71 39.18 3.80 -32.03
C SER A 71 39.65 4.66 -33.22
N GLY A 72 38.73 5.28 -34.01
CA GLY A 72 39.09 6.06 -35.21
C GLY A 72 39.28 7.56 -34.97
N PHE A 73 40.02 8.24 -35.89
CA PHE A 73 40.37 9.66 -35.78
C PHE A 73 39.19 10.63 -35.60
N PHE A 74 38.06 10.40 -36.33
CA PHE A 74 36.84 11.21 -36.21
C PHE A 74 36.05 10.89 -34.92
N GLY A 75 36.11 9.65 -34.44
CA GLY A 75 35.56 9.26 -33.15
C GLY A 75 36.24 9.97 -31.99
N ASN A 76 37.55 10.16 -32.08
CA ASN A 76 38.35 10.84 -31.06
C ASN A 76 37.98 12.31 -30.84
N MET A 77 37.55 13.03 -31.90
CA MET A 77 37.18 14.45 -31.79
C MET A 77 35.78 14.64 -31.16
N ARG A 78 34.79 13.81 -31.54
CA ARG A 78 33.47 13.81 -30.89
C ARG A 78 33.54 13.39 -29.42
N VAL A 79 34.37 12.42 -29.11
CA VAL A 79 34.65 11.95 -27.76
C VAL A 79 35.24 13.07 -26.90
N LYS A 80 36.24 13.83 -27.43
CA LYS A 80 36.85 14.98 -26.73
C LYS A 80 35.84 16.09 -26.43
N PHE A 81 34.98 16.45 -27.38
CA PHE A 81 33.96 17.50 -27.16
C PHE A 81 32.91 17.07 -26.12
N ARG A 82 32.42 15.81 -26.17
CA ARG A 82 31.52 15.27 -25.13
C ARG A 82 32.16 15.29 -23.74
N TRP A 83 33.42 14.90 -23.63
CA TRP A 83 34.19 14.95 -22.38
C TRP A 83 34.30 16.35 -21.79
N ILE A 84 34.60 17.35 -22.60
CA ILE A 84 34.64 18.75 -22.17
C ILE A 84 33.27 19.21 -21.66
N ALA A 85 32.19 18.87 -22.35
CA ALA A 85 30.85 19.22 -21.94
C ALA A 85 30.44 18.55 -20.59
N ILE A 86 30.77 17.26 -20.39
CA ILE A 86 30.59 16.54 -19.14
C ILE A 86 31.36 17.22 -18.01
N ARG A 87 32.62 17.58 -18.25
CA ARG A 87 33.46 18.25 -17.26
C ARG A 87 32.92 19.62 -16.84
N LEU A 88 32.47 20.44 -17.77
CA LEU A 88 31.88 21.75 -17.48
C LEU A 88 30.58 21.62 -16.68
N ARG A 89 29.69 20.71 -17.07
CA ARG A 89 28.45 20.43 -16.33
C ARG A 89 28.72 19.92 -14.92
N SER A 90 29.73 19.04 -14.75
CA SER A 90 30.11 18.53 -13.44
C SER A 90 30.58 19.67 -12.52
N GLN A 91 31.37 20.61 -13.01
CA GLN A 91 31.88 21.77 -12.25
C GLN A 91 30.74 22.70 -11.79
N GLN A 92 29.68 22.83 -12.59
CA GLN A 92 28.51 23.63 -12.24
C GLN A 92 27.66 22.97 -11.14
N LEU A 93 27.52 21.64 -11.17
CA LEU A 93 26.61 20.88 -10.31
C LEU A 93 27.26 20.48 -8.98
N LEU A 94 28.53 20.20 -8.94
CA LEU A 94 29.23 19.56 -7.83
C LEU A 94 30.19 20.51 -7.10
N LYS A 95 30.40 20.26 -5.80
CA LYS A 95 31.47 20.81 -4.97
C LYS A 95 32.47 19.71 -4.63
N GLY A 96 33.70 20.10 -4.27
CA GLY A 96 34.75 19.15 -3.88
C GLY A 96 35.44 18.48 -5.04
N LEU A 97 35.24 18.96 -6.29
CA LEU A 97 35.97 18.47 -7.44
C LEU A 97 37.43 18.99 -7.41
N SER A 98 38.39 18.08 -7.30
CA SER A 98 39.80 18.38 -7.43
C SER A 98 40.22 18.55 -8.91
N ARG A 99 41.36 19.22 -9.18
CA ARG A 99 41.91 19.32 -10.54
C ARG A 99 42.19 17.94 -11.15
N ASN A 100 42.51 16.94 -10.33
CA ASN A 100 42.85 15.59 -10.75
C ASN A 100 41.65 14.66 -10.86
N PHE A 101 40.43 15.09 -10.47
CA PHE A 101 39.24 14.26 -10.51
C PHE A 101 38.95 13.63 -11.88
N PHE A 102 39.08 14.46 -12.95
CA PHE A 102 38.82 14.04 -14.33
C PHE A 102 40.00 13.35 -15.01
N ARG A 103 41.13 13.16 -14.30
CA ARG A 103 42.29 12.38 -14.78
C ARG A 103 42.24 10.92 -14.34
N ARG A 104 41.27 10.58 -13.50
CA ARG A 104 41.08 9.23 -12.96
C ARG A 104 40.41 8.32 -13.97
N ASP A 105 40.42 7.05 -13.67
CA ASP A 105 39.67 6.07 -14.42
C ASP A 105 38.16 6.40 -14.49
N LEU A 106 37.56 6.14 -15.64
CA LEU A 106 36.19 6.53 -15.94
C LEU A 106 35.18 5.77 -15.04
N SER A 107 35.45 4.51 -14.75
CA SER A 107 34.63 3.68 -13.85
C SER A 107 34.60 4.28 -12.44
N ALA A 108 35.72 4.75 -11.94
CA ALA A 108 35.85 5.41 -10.65
C ALA A 108 35.08 6.75 -10.61
N ILE A 109 35.06 7.50 -11.70
CA ILE A 109 34.30 8.75 -11.80
C ILE A 109 32.79 8.47 -11.81
N VAL A 110 32.36 7.45 -12.55
CA VAL A 110 30.95 7.00 -12.57
C VAL A 110 30.48 6.59 -11.17
N SER A 111 31.28 5.80 -10.45
CA SER A 111 30.99 5.36 -9.09
C SER A 111 30.90 6.51 -8.10
N ASP A 112 31.82 7.50 -8.19
CA ASP A 112 31.80 8.68 -7.34
C ASP A 112 30.57 9.57 -7.58
N LEU A 113 30.13 9.69 -8.83
CA LEU A 113 28.89 10.41 -9.17
C LEU A 113 27.66 9.68 -8.66
N GLN A 114 27.64 8.37 -8.75
CA GLN A 114 26.56 7.53 -8.20
C GLN A 114 26.48 7.67 -6.69
N ALA A 115 27.60 7.62 -5.98
CA ALA A 115 27.67 7.87 -4.54
C ALA A 115 27.15 9.28 -4.18
N ALA A 116 27.49 10.29 -4.99
CA ALA A 116 26.98 11.66 -4.80
C ALA A 116 25.46 11.75 -5.01
N ILE A 117 24.88 10.99 -5.96
CA ILE A 117 23.44 10.90 -6.18
C ILE A 117 22.77 10.28 -4.95
N TYR A 118 23.27 9.15 -4.45
CA TYR A 118 22.74 8.52 -3.23
C TYR A 118 22.75 9.48 -2.04
N ASN A 119 23.88 10.14 -1.79
CA ASN A 119 24.01 11.09 -0.69
C ASN A 119 23.05 12.28 -0.83
N ALA A 120 22.86 12.80 -2.04
CA ALA A 120 21.94 13.90 -2.30
C ALA A 120 20.47 13.48 -2.10
N ARG A 121 20.07 12.31 -2.59
CA ARG A 121 18.73 11.75 -2.43
C ARG A 121 18.41 11.45 -0.96
N LEU A 122 19.31 10.78 -0.26
CA LEU A 122 19.16 10.49 1.16
C LEU A 122 19.01 11.78 1.99
N LYS A 123 19.84 12.81 1.68
CA LYS A 123 19.70 14.10 2.36
C LYS A 123 18.35 14.75 2.07
N ALA A 124 17.88 14.73 0.84
CA ALA A 124 16.60 15.31 0.44
C ALA A 124 15.45 14.62 1.17
N LEU A 125 15.41 13.28 1.19
CA LEU A 125 14.39 12.51 1.87
C LEU A 125 14.40 12.75 3.39
N ARG A 126 15.57 12.78 4.02
CA ARG A 126 15.66 13.08 5.46
C ARG A 126 15.17 14.48 5.81
N THR A 127 15.44 15.47 4.94
CA THR A 127 14.93 16.84 5.11
C THR A 127 13.40 16.85 4.96
N GLU A 128 12.87 16.21 3.93
CA GLU A 128 11.42 16.11 3.71
C GLU A 128 10.70 15.40 4.88
N ILE A 129 11.26 14.31 5.39
CA ILE A 129 10.74 13.59 6.56
C ILE A 129 10.69 14.54 7.78
N ALA A 130 11.79 15.24 8.07
CA ALA A 130 11.84 16.17 9.19
C ALA A 130 10.81 17.33 9.06
N GLU A 131 10.61 17.86 7.86
CA GLU A 131 9.61 18.89 7.60
C GLU A 131 8.18 18.37 7.78
N LEU A 132 7.90 17.14 7.29
CA LEU A 132 6.60 16.50 7.46
C LEU A 132 6.30 16.18 8.93
N GLU A 133 7.28 15.64 9.66
CA GLU A 133 7.16 15.37 11.10
C GLU A 133 6.92 16.65 11.91
N ALA A 134 7.67 17.71 11.63
CA ALA A 134 7.48 19.00 12.27
C ALA A 134 6.09 19.58 11.99
N TYR A 135 5.60 19.46 10.75
CA TYR A 135 4.25 19.90 10.39
C TYR A 135 3.18 19.12 11.16
N ILE A 136 3.24 17.78 11.17
CA ILE A 136 2.26 16.92 11.84
C ILE A 136 2.26 17.20 13.35
N THR A 137 3.44 17.36 13.96
CA THR A 137 3.58 17.70 15.39
C THR A 137 3.01 19.08 15.69
N SER A 138 3.26 20.09 14.83
CA SER A 138 2.74 21.45 15.02
C SER A 138 1.21 21.54 14.99
N GLN A 139 0.54 20.56 14.38
CA GLN A 139 -0.93 20.52 14.33
C GLN A 139 -1.56 19.87 15.57
N ASN A 140 -0.76 19.42 16.56
CA ASN A 140 -1.25 18.72 17.77
C ASN A 140 -2.26 17.59 17.43
N ALA A 141 -1.98 16.84 16.36
CA ALA A 141 -2.91 15.84 15.83
C ALA A 141 -3.32 14.78 16.88
N GLU A 142 -2.39 14.36 17.73
CA GLU A 142 -2.66 13.41 18.81
C GLU A 142 -3.63 13.98 19.85
N GLU A 143 -3.43 15.24 20.26
CA GLU A 143 -4.30 15.93 21.21
C GLU A 143 -5.70 16.15 20.61
N GLN A 144 -5.78 16.59 19.37
CA GLN A 144 -7.06 16.74 18.66
C GLN A 144 -7.81 15.41 18.52
N THR A 145 -7.10 14.33 18.22
CA THR A 145 -7.68 12.98 18.14
C THR A 145 -8.20 12.52 19.50
N LYS A 146 -7.45 12.79 20.56
CA LYS A 146 -7.88 12.49 21.93
C LYS A 146 -9.16 13.27 22.29
N HIS A 147 -9.20 14.57 22.04
CA HIS A 147 -10.40 15.39 22.27
C HIS A 147 -11.59 14.92 21.43
N LEU A 148 -11.38 14.57 20.17
CA LEU A 148 -12.44 14.00 19.33
C LEU A 148 -12.99 12.71 19.92
N SER A 149 -12.13 11.82 20.40
CA SER A 149 -12.53 10.57 21.07
C SER A 149 -13.32 10.84 22.35
N GLU A 150 -12.87 11.77 23.18
CA GLU A 150 -13.55 12.16 24.42
C GLU A 150 -14.94 12.77 24.13
N TRP A 151 -15.05 13.69 23.18
CA TRP A 151 -16.33 14.30 22.79
C TRP A 151 -17.27 13.29 22.14
N SER A 152 -16.75 12.40 21.28
CA SER A 152 -17.55 11.32 20.68
C SER A 152 -18.11 10.39 21.75
N MET A 153 -17.31 10.05 22.77
CA MET A 153 -17.75 9.25 23.88
C MET A 153 -18.80 9.95 24.74
N GLN A 154 -18.62 11.27 25.01
CA GLN A 154 -19.62 12.05 25.71
C GLN A 154 -20.94 12.15 24.93
N TYR A 155 -20.85 12.39 23.62
CA TYR A 155 -22.01 12.41 22.75
C TYR A 155 -22.76 11.08 22.77
N LEU A 156 -22.02 9.96 22.66
CA LEU A 156 -22.61 8.61 22.75
C LEU A 156 -23.32 8.41 24.09
N LYS A 157 -22.64 8.70 25.21
CA LYS A 157 -23.23 8.57 26.56
C LYS A 157 -24.51 9.41 26.70
N ASN A 158 -24.51 10.66 26.25
CA ASN A 158 -25.67 11.52 26.28
C ASN A 158 -26.81 11.00 25.38
N THR A 159 -26.49 10.43 24.23
CA THR A 159 -27.46 9.85 23.31
C THR A 159 -28.08 8.59 23.92
N LEU A 160 -27.26 7.71 24.50
CA LEU A 160 -27.73 6.53 25.20
C LEU A 160 -28.57 6.88 26.44
N HIS A 161 -28.17 7.88 27.21
CA HIS A 161 -28.95 8.34 28.36
C HIS A 161 -30.31 8.90 27.96
N ARG A 162 -30.39 9.66 26.86
CA ARG A 162 -31.68 10.13 26.33
C ARG A 162 -32.56 8.98 25.81
N LYS A 163 -31.94 7.97 25.20
CA LYS A 163 -32.67 6.83 24.64
C LYS A 163 -33.09 5.82 25.72
N TYR A 164 -32.24 5.56 26.72
CA TYR A 164 -32.39 4.50 27.72
C TYR A 164 -32.24 5.01 29.15
N GLY A 165 -32.64 6.24 29.42
CA GLY A 165 -32.69 6.78 30.80
C GLY A 165 -33.72 6.08 31.65
N VAL A 166 -33.85 6.58 32.90
CA VAL A 166 -34.74 5.93 33.92
C VAL A 166 -36.18 5.75 33.42
N ASP A 167 -36.65 6.67 32.57
CA ASP A 167 -38.03 6.64 32.06
C ASP A 167 -38.21 5.82 30.77
N HIS A 168 -37.09 5.35 30.16
CA HIS A 168 -37.10 4.61 28.91
C HIS A 168 -36.19 3.37 29.01
N PRO A 169 -36.61 2.33 29.73
CA PRO A 169 -35.78 1.13 29.87
C PRO A 169 -35.59 0.44 28.53
N LYS A 170 -34.41 -0.13 28.35
CA LYS A 170 -34.07 -0.88 27.14
C LYS A 170 -35.00 -2.06 26.96
N PRO A 171 -35.61 -2.26 25.77
CA PRO A 171 -36.45 -3.40 25.51
C PRO A 171 -35.65 -4.72 25.56
N ILE A 172 -36.28 -5.74 26.13
CA ILE A 172 -35.76 -7.10 26.20
C ILE A 172 -36.54 -7.95 25.20
N PHE A 173 -35.78 -8.59 24.29
CA PHE A 173 -36.34 -9.48 23.27
C PHE A 173 -36.07 -10.96 23.63
N LEU A 174 -37.04 -11.81 23.41
CA LEU A 174 -36.92 -13.27 23.50
C LEU A 174 -36.46 -13.81 22.12
N SER A 175 -35.96 -15.04 22.09
CA SER A 175 -35.56 -15.69 20.83
C SER A 175 -36.68 -15.77 19.79
N THR A 176 -37.91 -15.92 20.23
CA THR A 176 -39.11 -15.89 19.37
C THR A 176 -39.38 -14.52 18.77
N ASP A 177 -39.03 -13.43 19.48
CA ASP A 177 -39.23 -12.07 18.98
C ASP A 177 -38.35 -11.77 17.79
N LEU A 178 -37.18 -12.42 17.66
CA LEU A 178 -36.29 -12.28 16.46
C LEU A 178 -37.05 -12.62 15.19
N TYR A 179 -38.00 -13.55 15.25
CA TYR A 179 -38.80 -13.92 14.10
C TYR A 179 -40.09 -13.08 14.00
N PHE A 180 -40.87 -12.97 15.09
CA PHE A 180 -42.17 -12.33 15.03
C PHE A 180 -42.15 -10.81 15.14
N LYS A 181 -41.07 -10.23 15.71
CA LYS A 181 -40.93 -8.80 15.92
C LYS A 181 -39.61 -8.27 15.26
N ALA A 182 -39.25 -8.87 14.15
CA ALA A 182 -37.99 -8.58 13.46
C ALA A 182 -37.76 -7.05 13.24
N GLN A 183 -38.79 -6.30 12.87
CA GLN A 183 -38.69 -4.86 12.66
C GLN A 183 -38.45 -4.08 13.97
N GLU A 184 -39.07 -4.48 15.07
CA GLU A 184 -38.83 -3.87 16.39
C GLU A 184 -37.42 -4.17 16.87
N VAL A 185 -36.92 -5.40 16.63
CA VAL A 185 -35.53 -5.79 16.92
C VAL A 185 -34.57 -4.96 16.11
N LEU A 186 -34.81 -4.78 14.80
CA LEU A 186 -33.93 -3.95 13.94
C LEU A 186 -33.95 -2.46 14.31
N ASN A 187 -35.06 -1.92 14.74
CA ASN A 187 -35.13 -0.55 15.22
C ASN A 187 -34.28 -0.34 16.47
N GLU A 188 -34.13 -1.37 17.29
CA GLU A 188 -33.31 -1.32 18.48
C GLU A 188 -31.84 -1.72 18.20
N TYR A 189 -31.66 -2.77 17.42
CA TYR A 189 -30.39 -3.36 17.04
C TYR A 189 -30.21 -3.32 15.51
N PRO A 190 -29.83 -2.19 14.93
CA PRO A 190 -29.76 -2.03 13.47
C PRO A 190 -28.61 -2.82 12.81
N VAL A 191 -27.69 -3.38 13.60
CA VAL A 191 -26.58 -4.18 13.12
C VAL A 191 -26.74 -5.62 13.60
N VAL A 192 -26.85 -6.54 12.64
CA VAL A 192 -26.95 -7.99 12.89
C VAL A 192 -25.66 -8.66 12.43
N LEU A 193 -24.98 -9.35 13.34
CA LEU A 193 -23.79 -10.14 13.04
C LEU A 193 -24.20 -11.59 12.75
N SER A 194 -23.71 -12.12 11.64
CA SER A 194 -24.08 -13.48 11.21
C SER A 194 -22.99 -14.10 10.33
N THR A 195 -23.06 -15.41 10.13
CA THR A 195 -22.33 -16.06 9.04
C THR A 195 -23.08 -15.90 7.73
N THR A 196 -22.44 -16.13 6.59
CA THR A 196 -23.10 -16.11 5.27
C THR A 196 -24.26 -17.11 5.18
N PHE A 197 -24.15 -18.28 5.84
CA PHE A 197 -25.19 -19.27 5.89
C PHE A 197 -26.44 -18.84 6.70
N SER A 198 -26.20 -18.12 7.81
CA SER A 198 -27.27 -17.77 8.75
C SER A 198 -27.87 -16.40 8.50
N ALA A 199 -27.24 -15.57 7.61
CA ALA A 199 -27.64 -14.18 7.38
C ALA A 199 -29.15 -14.05 7.10
N ARG A 200 -29.66 -14.89 6.21
CA ARG A 200 -31.08 -14.85 5.82
C ARG A 200 -32.05 -15.37 6.91
N SER A 201 -31.59 -16.26 7.79
CA SER A 201 -32.40 -16.86 8.86
C SER A 201 -32.16 -16.24 10.23
N SER A 202 -31.32 -15.20 10.33
CA SER A 202 -31.00 -14.52 11.59
C SER A 202 -32.20 -13.79 12.20
N LEU A 203 -33.14 -13.37 11.35
CA LEU A 203 -34.45 -12.80 11.71
C LEU A 203 -35.53 -13.45 10.89
N SER A 204 -36.69 -12.81 10.73
CA SER A 204 -37.72 -13.29 9.83
C SER A 204 -37.20 -13.45 8.38
N PRO A 205 -37.56 -14.52 7.65
CA PRO A 205 -37.20 -14.72 6.24
C PRO A 205 -37.66 -13.60 5.31
N GLU A 206 -38.63 -12.80 5.71
CA GLU A 206 -39.13 -11.64 4.97
C GLU A 206 -38.33 -10.37 5.24
N THR A 207 -37.41 -10.43 6.20
CA THR A 207 -36.56 -9.28 6.56
C THR A 207 -35.59 -8.99 5.42
N ILE A 208 -35.63 -7.75 4.91
CA ILE A 208 -34.68 -7.24 3.94
C ILE A 208 -33.84 -6.13 4.59
N TYR A 209 -32.55 -6.38 4.73
CA TYR A 209 -31.62 -5.41 5.27
C TYR A 209 -31.33 -4.29 4.24
N ASP A 210 -30.98 -3.11 4.71
CA ASP A 210 -30.54 -2.04 3.81
C ASP A 210 -29.18 -2.36 3.18
N TYR A 211 -28.28 -2.96 3.98
CA TYR A 211 -26.92 -3.33 3.56
C TYR A 211 -26.55 -4.71 4.08
N VAL A 212 -25.85 -5.49 3.26
CA VAL A 212 -24.99 -6.57 3.72
C VAL A 212 -23.53 -6.15 3.54
N ILE A 213 -22.75 -6.31 4.60
CA ILE A 213 -21.31 -6.09 4.57
C ILE A 213 -20.67 -7.45 4.76
N MET A 214 -19.98 -7.95 3.73
CA MET A 214 -19.34 -9.26 3.74
C MET A 214 -17.84 -9.08 3.81
N ASP A 215 -17.24 -9.53 4.88
CA ASP A 215 -15.78 -9.50 5.05
C ASP A 215 -15.18 -10.85 4.64
N GLU A 216 -13.89 -10.85 4.27
CA GLU A 216 -13.14 -12.02 3.77
C GLU A 216 -13.82 -12.74 2.60
N ALA A 217 -14.44 -11.98 1.69
CA ALA A 217 -15.24 -12.53 0.60
C ALA A 217 -14.43 -13.37 -0.42
N SER A 218 -13.11 -13.29 -0.40
CA SER A 218 -12.20 -14.19 -1.14
C SER A 218 -12.28 -15.65 -0.64
N GLN A 219 -12.67 -15.86 0.62
CA GLN A 219 -12.80 -17.17 1.23
C GLN A 219 -14.27 -17.69 1.23
N VAL A 220 -15.20 -16.88 0.75
CA VAL A 220 -16.62 -17.23 0.67
C VAL A 220 -16.92 -17.92 -0.66
N SER A 221 -17.66 -19.01 -0.63
CA SER A 221 -18.14 -19.68 -1.84
C SER A 221 -19.24 -18.88 -2.54
N VAL A 222 -19.36 -19.03 -3.85
CA VAL A 222 -20.33 -18.26 -4.66
C VAL A 222 -21.77 -18.48 -4.18
N GLU A 223 -22.15 -19.72 -3.88
CA GLU A 223 -23.52 -20.08 -3.45
C GLU A 223 -23.87 -19.49 -2.07
N THR A 224 -22.93 -19.50 -1.12
CA THR A 224 -23.20 -18.93 0.21
C THR A 224 -23.19 -17.40 0.20
N GLY A 225 -22.33 -16.82 -0.64
CA GLY A 225 -22.34 -15.38 -0.88
C GLY A 225 -23.64 -14.90 -1.53
N ALA A 226 -24.15 -15.64 -2.53
CA ALA A 226 -25.42 -15.35 -3.16
C ALA A 226 -26.60 -15.45 -2.17
N LEU A 227 -26.58 -16.45 -1.26
CA LEU A 227 -27.57 -16.57 -0.18
C LEU A 227 -27.56 -15.33 0.73
N ALA A 228 -26.40 -14.86 1.14
CA ALA A 228 -26.28 -13.66 1.95
C ALA A 228 -26.73 -12.39 1.20
N LEU A 229 -26.43 -12.27 -0.09
CA LEU A 229 -26.93 -11.16 -0.92
C LEU A 229 -28.45 -11.11 -1.00
N SER A 230 -29.11 -12.27 -0.98
CA SER A 230 -30.56 -12.38 -1.15
C SER A 230 -31.37 -11.70 -0.03
N CYS A 231 -30.73 -11.33 1.08
CA CYS A 231 -31.41 -10.69 2.22
C CYS A 231 -31.14 -9.17 2.34
N ALA A 232 -30.49 -8.54 1.35
CA ALA A 232 -30.19 -7.11 1.43
C ALA A 232 -30.42 -6.37 0.10
N ARG A 233 -30.64 -5.06 0.18
CA ARG A 233 -30.83 -4.17 -0.98
C ARG A 233 -29.51 -3.71 -1.58
N ASN A 234 -28.49 -3.53 -0.73
CA ASN A 234 -27.16 -3.06 -1.12
C ASN A 234 -26.10 -4.00 -0.51
N ALA A 235 -24.94 -4.09 -1.17
CA ALA A 235 -23.86 -4.92 -0.69
C ALA A 235 -22.53 -4.17 -0.68
N VAL A 236 -21.73 -4.38 0.35
CA VAL A 236 -20.34 -4.02 0.44
C VAL A 236 -19.53 -5.30 0.59
N ILE A 237 -18.76 -5.64 -0.44
CA ILE A 237 -17.97 -6.86 -0.50
C ILE A 237 -16.52 -6.52 -0.21
N VAL A 238 -16.03 -6.98 0.93
CA VAL A 238 -14.64 -6.76 1.38
C VAL A 238 -13.88 -8.07 1.26
N GLY A 239 -12.69 -8.02 0.69
CA GLY A 239 -11.84 -9.18 0.53
C GLY A 239 -10.58 -8.85 -0.24
N ASP A 240 -9.70 -9.82 -0.35
CA ASP A 240 -8.40 -9.68 -0.98
C ASP A 240 -8.15 -10.87 -1.93
N SER A 241 -8.12 -10.60 -3.22
CA SER A 241 -7.89 -11.63 -4.25
C SER A 241 -6.46 -12.18 -4.25
N MET A 242 -5.52 -11.54 -3.54
CA MET A 242 -4.15 -12.01 -3.38
C MET A 242 -3.93 -12.86 -2.13
N GLN A 243 -4.96 -13.01 -1.29
CA GLN A 243 -4.96 -13.94 -0.16
C GLN A 243 -5.57 -15.30 -0.56
N LEU A 244 -5.63 -16.22 0.40
CA LEU A 244 -6.14 -17.57 0.16
C LEU A 244 -7.59 -17.52 -0.37
N PRO A 245 -7.87 -18.13 -1.53
CA PRO A 245 -9.23 -18.21 -2.05
C PRO A 245 -10.06 -19.24 -1.29
N ASN A 246 -11.36 -19.29 -1.58
CA ASN A 246 -12.22 -20.39 -1.16
C ASN A 246 -11.66 -21.72 -1.69
N VAL A 247 -11.44 -22.68 -0.77
CA VAL A 247 -10.86 -23.99 -1.11
C VAL A 247 -12.00 -24.98 -1.29
N VAL A 248 -12.15 -25.49 -2.52
CA VAL A 248 -13.11 -26.52 -2.86
C VAL A 248 -12.41 -27.90 -2.80
N THR A 249 -12.99 -28.86 -2.07
CA THR A 249 -12.44 -30.22 -2.00
C THR A 249 -12.58 -30.93 -3.36
N PRO A 250 -11.70 -31.89 -3.70
CA PRO A 250 -11.82 -32.63 -4.96
C PRO A 250 -13.18 -33.29 -5.18
N GLU A 251 -13.80 -33.84 -4.12
CA GLU A 251 -15.13 -34.45 -4.18
C GLU A 251 -16.22 -33.42 -4.45
N ALA A 252 -16.14 -32.24 -3.82
CA ALA A 252 -17.07 -31.15 -4.06
C ALA A 252 -16.90 -30.60 -5.48
N GLN A 253 -15.66 -30.48 -5.97
CA GLN A 253 -15.40 -30.02 -7.32
C GLN A 253 -16.03 -30.92 -8.38
N LEU A 254 -15.92 -32.24 -8.24
CA LEU A 254 -16.54 -33.20 -9.17
C LEU A 254 -18.07 -33.03 -9.22
N LYS A 255 -18.72 -32.85 -8.06
CA LYS A 255 -20.15 -32.59 -8.00
C LYS A 255 -20.57 -31.25 -8.63
N LEU A 256 -19.79 -30.22 -8.39
CA LEU A 256 -20.01 -28.88 -8.97
C LEU A 256 -19.84 -28.90 -10.50
N ASP A 257 -18.83 -29.60 -10.99
CA ASP A 257 -18.58 -29.78 -12.42
C ASP A 257 -19.70 -30.61 -13.10
N GLU A 258 -20.24 -31.63 -12.41
CA GLU A 258 -21.41 -32.38 -12.89
C GLU A 258 -22.65 -31.50 -13.00
N ILE A 259 -22.93 -30.69 -11.97
CA ILE A 259 -24.05 -29.73 -11.98
C ILE A 259 -23.86 -28.70 -13.10
N ALA A 260 -22.67 -28.13 -13.23
CA ALA A 260 -22.36 -27.14 -14.28
C ALA A 260 -22.50 -27.75 -15.69
N GLY A 261 -22.24 -29.05 -15.85
CA GLY A 261 -22.48 -29.78 -17.12
C GLY A 261 -23.97 -29.95 -17.47
N GLN A 262 -24.84 -29.95 -16.46
CA GLN A 262 -26.29 -30.03 -16.68
C GLN A 262 -26.98 -28.71 -16.94
N PHE A 263 -26.36 -27.58 -16.50
CA PHE A 263 -26.90 -26.25 -16.61
C PHE A 263 -25.90 -25.31 -17.29
N PRO A 264 -26.28 -24.49 -18.27
CA PRO A 264 -25.41 -23.50 -18.93
C PRO A 264 -25.10 -22.33 -17.97
N ILE A 265 -24.17 -22.55 -17.04
CA ILE A 265 -23.77 -21.54 -16.07
C ILE A 265 -22.63 -20.69 -16.66
N PRO A 266 -22.74 -19.36 -16.69
CA PRO A 266 -21.64 -18.48 -17.11
C PRO A 266 -20.40 -18.71 -16.22
N GLN A 267 -19.21 -18.63 -16.83
CA GLN A 267 -17.94 -18.85 -16.12
C GLN A 267 -17.74 -17.96 -14.88
N SER A 268 -18.35 -16.79 -14.86
CA SER A 268 -18.32 -15.89 -13.69
C SER A 268 -19.02 -16.46 -12.47
N TYR A 269 -19.95 -17.40 -12.62
CA TYR A 269 -20.66 -18.06 -11.54
C TYR A 269 -20.15 -19.47 -11.24
N ASP A 270 -19.01 -19.87 -11.81
CA ASP A 270 -18.40 -21.17 -11.56
C ASP A 270 -18.01 -21.33 -10.10
N CYS A 271 -18.83 -22.04 -9.33
CA CYS A 271 -18.64 -22.26 -7.88
C CYS A 271 -17.40 -23.13 -7.57
N ALA A 272 -16.93 -23.91 -8.53
CA ALA A 272 -15.75 -24.75 -8.36
C ALA A 272 -14.43 -23.98 -8.50
N ARG A 273 -14.44 -22.85 -9.21
CA ARG A 273 -13.21 -22.13 -9.61
C ARG A 273 -13.15 -20.68 -9.15
N ASN A 274 -14.26 -20.09 -8.72
CA ASN A 274 -14.33 -18.71 -8.26
C ASN A 274 -14.67 -18.64 -6.78
N SER A 275 -14.05 -17.71 -6.08
CA SER A 275 -14.56 -17.19 -4.83
C SER A 275 -15.74 -16.24 -5.11
N PHE A 276 -16.51 -15.92 -4.08
CA PHE A 276 -17.60 -14.95 -4.21
C PHE A 276 -17.11 -13.57 -4.65
N LEU A 277 -15.96 -13.11 -4.11
CA LEU A 277 -15.32 -11.85 -4.52
C LEU A 277 -15.01 -11.84 -6.02
N GLU A 278 -14.38 -12.90 -6.53
CA GLU A 278 -14.03 -13.00 -7.95
C GLU A 278 -15.28 -13.07 -8.84
N SER A 279 -16.30 -13.83 -8.41
CA SER A 279 -17.57 -13.93 -9.10
C SER A 279 -18.22 -12.54 -9.26
N VAL A 280 -18.29 -11.75 -8.19
CA VAL A 280 -18.86 -10.39 -8.22
C VAL A 280 -18.06 -9.48 -9.16
N CYS A 281 -16.72 -9.49 -9.06
CA CYS A 281 -15.86 -8.67 -9.91
C CYS A 281 -15.98 -9.01 -11.41
N ARG A 282 -16.19 -10.29 -11.73
CA ARG A 282 -16.36 -10.75 -13.11
C ARG A 282 -17.78 -10.53 -13.67
N THR A 283 -18.78 -10.58 -12.80
CA THR A 283 -20.19 -10.51 -13.20
C THR A 283 -20.67 -9.08 -13.39
N ILE A 284 -20.16 -8.13 -12.59
CA ILE A 284 -20.60 -6.74 -12.60
C ILE A 284 -19.50 -5.85 -13.22
N PRO A 285 -19.58 -5.56 -14.55
CA PRO A 285 -18.61 -4.70 -15.20
C PRO A 285 -18.62 -3.31 -14.58
N GLY A 286 -17.43 -2.81 -14.20
CA GLY A 286 -17.30 -1.47 -13.64
C GLY A 286 -17.79 -1.32 -12.20
N VAL A 287 -17.97 -2.42 -11.47
CA VAL A 287 -18.23 -2.35 -10.02
C VAL A 287 -17.19 -1.46 -9.34
N PRO A 288 -17.59 -0.49 -8.50
CA PRO A 288 -16.65 0.38 -7.81
C PRO A 288 -15.71 -0.44 -6.91
N GLN A 289 -14.41 -0.28 -7.10
CA GLN A 289 -13.39 -0.96 -6.30
C GLN A 289 -12.50 0.06 -5.64
N THR A 290 -12.23 -0.11 -4.36
CA THR A 290 -11.33 0.73 -3.58
C THR A 290 -10.27 -0.15 -2.94
N LEU A 291 -9.01 0.06 -3.30
CA LEU A 291 -7.89 -0.60 -2.64
C LEU A 291 -7.58 0.13 -1.32
N LEU A 292 -7.65 -0.59 -0.19
CA LEU A 292 -7.16 -0.12 1.10
C LEU A 292 -5.65 -0.25 1.11
N LYS A 293 -4.95 0.87 0.93
CA LYS A 293 -3.49 0.87 0.72
C LYS A 293 -2.69 0.87 2.02
N GLU A 294 -3.23 1.43 3.10
CA GLU A 294 -2.50 1.61 4.34
C GLU A 294 -2.43 0.31 5.15
N HIS A 295 -1.21 -0.11 5.48
CA HIS A 295 -0.97 -1.32 6.27
C HIS A 295 -0.43 -0.98 7.66
N TYR A 296 -1.11 -1.47 8.71
CA TYR A 296 -0.84 -1.13 10.11
C TYR A 296 -0.48 -2.34 10.99
N ARG A 297 -0.40 -3.56 10.44
CA ARG A 297 -0.32 -4.79 11.25
C ARG A 297 1.07 -5.40 11.29
N CYS A 298 1.66 -5.72 10.15
CA CYS A 298 2.89 -6.49 10.07
C CYS A 298 4.14 -5.62 10.16
N HIS A 299 5.25 -6.22 10.58
CA HIS A 299 6.56 -5.60 10.52
C HIS A 299 6.90 -5.15 9.08
N PRO A 300 7.53 -3.96 8.87
CA PRO A 300 7.80 -3.42 7.53
C PRO A 300 8.48 -4.40 6.59
N LYS A 301 9.50 -5.15 7.04
CA LYS A 301 10.23 -6.12 6.21
C LYS A 301 9.35 -7.28 5.72
N ILE A 302 8.37 -7.71 6.53
CA ILE A 302 7.44 -8.79 6.15
C ILE A 302 6.48 -8.29 5.08
N ILE A 303 5.82 -7.17 5.36
CA ILE A 303 4.81 -6.65 4.44
C ILE A 303 5.42 -6.08 3.15
N ASP A 304 6.64 -5.55 3.19
CA ASP A 304 7.31 -5.07 1.98
C ASP A 304 7.57 -6.23 1.00
N PHE A 305 7.96 -7.40 1.48
CA PHE A 305 8.07 -8.59 0.63
C PHE A 305 6.74 -8.91 -0.06
N CYS A 306 5.62 -8.95 0.69
CA CYS A 306 4.29 -9.17 0.14
C CYS A 306 3.88 -8.05 -0.82
N ASN A 307 4.18 -6.81 -0.48
CA ASN A 307 3.87 -5.63 -1.29
C ASN A 307 4.51 -5.71 -2.68
N GLN A 308 5.79 -6.06 -2.74
CA GLN A 308 6.51 -6.20 -4.01
C GLN A 308 6.01 -7.41 -4.83
N LYS A 309 5.67 -8.53 -4.19
CA LYS A 309 5.29 -9.77 -4.87
C LYS A 309 3.84 -9.79 -5.34
N PHE A 310 2.91 -9.24 -4.56
CA PHE A 310 1.47 -9.43 -4.78
C PHE A 310 0.72 -8.12 -5.05
N TYR A 311 1.21 -6.97 -4.55
CA TYR A 311 0.49 -5.70 -4.65
C TYR A 311 1.19 -4.67 -5.53
N GLY A 312 2.26 -5.05 -6.25
CA GLY A 312 2.97 -4.17 -7.18
C GLY A 312 3.57 -2.92 -6.53
N GLY A 313 3.88 -2.98 -5.23
CA GLY A 313 4.41 -1.84 -4.47
C GLY A 313 3.35 -0.79 -4.06
N ASN A 314 2.06 -1.08 -4.22
CA ASN A 314 0.98 -0.09 -4.00
C ASN A 314 0.59 0.10 -2.52
N LEU A 315 1.05 -0.76 -1.60
CA LEU A 315 0.74 -0.62 -0.19
C LEU A 315 1.63 0.43 0.47
N VAL A 316 1.04 1.23 1.34
CA VAL A 316 1.70 2.23 2.19
C VAL A 316 1.92 1.61 3.57
N ILE A 317 3.18 1.40 3.93
CA ILE A 317 3.55 0.73 5.19
C ILE A 317 3.57 1.77 6.31
N MET A 318 2.57 1.71 7.21
CA MET A 318 2.41 2.63 8.33
C MET A 318 3.10 2.14 9.61
N THR A 319 3.54 0.87 9.66
CA THR A 319 4.29 0.29 10.78
C THR A 319 5.74 0.75 10.78
N ARG A 320 6.40 0.68 11.94
CA ARG A 320 7.81 1.08 12.11
C ARG A 320 8.70 -0.14 12.32
N ASP A 321 9.91 -0.09 11.79
CA ASP A 321 11.00 -1.01 12.13
C ASP A 321 11.70 -0.45 13.38
N ASN A 322 11.63 -1.17 14.49
CA ASN A 322 12.27 -0.80 15.75
C ASN A 322 13.68 -1.41 15.89
N GLY A 323 14.20 -1.96 14.78
CA GLY A 323 15.54 -2.56 14.74
C GLY A 323 15.57 -4.06 15.09
N GLU A 324 14.42 -4.74 14.95
CA GLU A 324 14.35 -6.20 15.14
C GLU A 324 15.26 -6.92 14.13
N THR A 325 16.01 -7.91 14.62
CA THR A 325 16.86 -8.78 13.79
C THR A 325 16.10 -10.04 13.38
N ASP A 326 16.50 -10.63 12.26
CA ASP A 326 16.01 -11.94 11.78
C ASP A 326 14.49 -12.01 11.53
N VAL A 327 13.87 -10.88 11.19
CA VAL A 327 12.43 -10.78 10.91
C VAL A 327 12.02 -11.59 9.68
N VAL A 328 12.90 -11.66 8.67
CA VAL A 328 12.72 -12.46 7.45
C VAL A 328 14.01 -13.21 7.16
N CYS A 329 13.95 -14.52 7.19
CA CYS A 329 15.07 -15.41 6.88
C CYS A 329 14.73 -16.30 5.68
N ALA A 330 15.67 -16.44 4.75
CA ALA A 330 15.59 -17.44 3.71
C ALA A 330 16.25 -18.75 4.20
N LEU A 331 15.49 -19.81 4.31
CA LEU A 331 16.01 -21.16 4.54
C LEU A 331 16.29 -21.82 3.17
N LYS A 332 17.49 -22.38 3.01
CA LYS A 332 17.88 -23.17 1.85
C LYS A 332 17.48 -24.62 2.05
#